data_548caebd09b151c75bd76f769765fb0a
#
_entry.id   548caebd09b151c75bd76f769765fb0a
#
_cell.length_a   1.000
_cell.length_b   1.000
_cell.length_c   1.000
_cell.angle_alpha   90.00
_cell.angle_beta   90.00
_cell.angle_gamma   90.00
#
_symmetry.space_group_name_H-M   'P 1'
#
loop_
_entity.id
_entity.type
_entity.pdbx_description
1 polymer ?
#
loop_
_entity_poly.entity_id
_entity_poly.type
_entity_poly.pdbx_seq_one_letter_code
_entity_poly.pdbx_strand_id
1 'polypeptide(L)'
;MERIKLGRSGLEVSPVCYGCWQLSPKFWGPQPKDVMIRAMRRAFEVGVNFYDTADAYGDGLSEQVVGEALKELPREQVVLATKLYHHFYPDGHRHPDLSGKYVREECEASLQRLQMDYIDLYQCHSFDPLTDLSETTDALDKLKKAGKIRAYGASNFTVEQLRAALAFGDYDTLQPRYNLLETQIEKDLLPFCRSEDIGVLVYSPLYHGLLTGKFDGTETFGDLRADRDNFRGDRFKDLARRVRSLAPLAKKYGMTITQLVIAVTLMSPMIHCAIVGIKNPEQIEDAAGACGRAIDREDYFAVRRTLGS
;
A
#
# COMPACT_ATOMS: atom_id res chain seq x y z
N MET A 1 10.33 14.91 7.52
CA MET A 1 10.52 13.45 7.23
C MET A 1 11.45 13.33 6.04
N GLU A 2 12.46 12.48 6.13
CA GLU A 2 13.37 12.20 5.02
C GLU A 2 12.62 11.49 3.90
N ARG A 3 12.91 11.86 2.64
CA ARG A 3 12.38 11.21 1.43
C ARG A 3 13.33 10.13 0.96
N ILE A 4 12.77 9.09 0.37
CA ILE A 4 13.53 8.02 -0.25
C ILE A 4 13.18 7.93 -1.73
N LYS A 5 14.15 7.52 -2.55
CA LYS A 5 13.90 7.21 -3.96
C LYS A 5 13.19 5.87 -4.05
N LEU A 6 12.09 5.82 -4.80
CA LEU A 6 11.30 4.60 -4.99
C LEU A 6 11.85 3.82 -6.20
N GLY A 7 12.95 3.08 -5.99
CA GLY A 7 13.66 2.38 -7.06
C GLY A 7 13.99 3.32 -8.22
N ARG A 8 13.89 2.81 -9.44
CA ARG A 8 14.15 3.56 -10.68
C ARG A 8 13.03 4.50 -11.13
N SER A 9 11.91 4.59 -10.39
CA SER A 9 10.73 5.39 -10.78
C SER A 9 10.97 6.89 -10.89
N GLY A 10 12.04 7.41 -10.32
CA GLY A 10 12.29 8.85 -10.19
C GLY A 10 11.41 9.57 -9.17
N LEU A 11 10.56 8.85 -8.45
CA LEU A 11 9.69 9.40 -7.41
C LEU A 11 10.40 9.42 -6.06
N GLU A 12 10.28 10.56 -5.34
CA GLU A 12 10.76 10.72 -3.97
C GLU A 12 9.58 10.68 -3.00
N VAL A 13 9.53 9.62 -2.19
CA VAL A 13 8.38 9.31 -1.33
C VAL A 13 8.75 9.23 0.15
N SER A 14 7.77 9.43 1.01
CA SER A 14 7.89 9.09 2.43
C SER A 14 7.95 7.57 2.62
N PRO A 15 8.74 7.04 3.59
CA PRO A 15 8.81 5.61 3.87
C PRO A 15 7.48 4.99 4.33
N VAL A 16 6.58 5.82 4.85
CA VAL A 16 5.18 5.47 5.14
C VAL A 16 4.29 6.10 4.08
N CYS A 17 3.41 5.30 3.47
CA CYS A 17 2.37 5.72 2.54
C CYS A 17 1.00 5.66 3.21
N TYR A 18 0.15 6.66 2.97
CA TYR A 18 -1.24 6.66 3.39
C TYR A 18 -2.07 5.74 2.49
N GLY A 19 -2.50 4.58 3.03
CA GLY A 19 -3.34 3.63 2.31
C GLY A 19 -4.83 3.96 2.44
N CYS A 20 -5.52 4.06 1.29
CA CYS A 20 -6.93 4.49 1.21
C CYS A 20 -7.94 3.33 1.11
N TRP A 21 -7.52 2.06 1.23
CA TRP A 21 -8.44 0.92 1.13
C TRP A 21 -9.57 0.95 2.17
N GLN A 22 -9.39 1.67 3.28
CA GLN A 22 -10.42 1.88 4.30
C GLN A 22 -11.66 2.61 3.77
N LEU A 23 -11.56 3.30 2.63
CA LEU A 23 -12.67 3.90 1.90
C LEU A 23 -13.47 2.89 1.03
N SER A 24 -13.29 1.60 1.25
CA SER A 24 -14.11 0.53 0.66
C SER A 24 -15.18 0.04 1.63
N PRO A 25 -16.42 0.54 1.56
CA PRO A 25 -17.47 0.22 2.54
C PRO A 25 -17.80 -1.28 2.62
N LYS A 26 -17.66 -1.99 1.51
CA LYS A 26 -17.86 -3.44 1.42
C LYS A 26 -16.94 -4.23 2.38
N PHE A 27 -15.71 -3.73 2.62
CA PHE A 27 -14.71 -4.44 3.41
C PHE A 27 -14.57 -3.91 4.84
N TRP A 28 -14.75 -2.59 5.01
CA TRP A 28 -14.44 -1.90 6.26
C TRP A 28 -15.66 -1.23 6.91
N GLY A 29 -16.84 -1.36 6.30
CA GLY A 29 -18.00 -0.55 6.64
C GLY A 29 -17.82 0.90 6.17
N PRO A 30 -18.89 1.72 6.24
CA PRO A 30 -18.82 3.13 5.87
C PRO A 30 -17.87 3.87 6.81
N GLN A 31 -17.01 4.73 6.25
CA GLN A 31 -16.12 5.61 7.02
C GLN A 31 -16.60 7.07 6.90
N PRO A 32 -16.56 7.87 7.98
CA PRO A 32 -16.91 9.28 7.92
C PRO A 32 -15.94 10.03 6.99
N LYS A 33 -16.47 10.57 5.89
CA LYS A 33 -15.68 11.21 4.81
C LYS A 33 -14.82 12.36 5.34
N ASP A 34 -15.38 13.21 6.19
CA ASP A 34 -14.69 14.35 6.77
C ASP A 34 -13.50 13.94 7.68
N VAL A 35 -13.63 12.82 8.41
CA VAL A 35 -12.53 12.26 9.21
C VAL A 35 -11.42 11.76 8.31
N MET A 36 -11.77 11.07 7.22
CA MET A 36 -10.79 10.57 6.24
C MET A 36 -10.04 11.71 5.55
N ILE A 37 -10.73 12.78 5.15
CA ILE A 37 -10.11 13.98 4.56
C ILE A 37 -9.15 14.64 5.57
N ARG A 38 -9.59 14.84 6.82
CA ARG A 38 -8.69 15.39 7.85
C ARG A 38 -7.45 14.51 8.07
N ALA A 39 -7.62 13.19 8.07
CA ALA A 39 -6.50 12.26 8.22
C ALA A 39 -5.50 12.35 7.05
N MET A 40 -5.96 12.51 5.81
CA MET A 40 -5.09 12.70 4.64
C MET A 40 -4.34 14.03 4.71
N ARG A 41 -5.02 15.12 5.09
CA ARG A 41 -4.37 16.44 5.27
C ARG A 41 -3.35 16.37 6.43
N ARG A 42 -3.72 15.72 7.52
CA ARG A 42 -2.80 15.49 8.63
C ARG A 42 -1.57 14.69 8.25
N ALA A 43 -1.72 13.70 7.35
CA ALA A 43 -0.58 12.96 6.79
C ALA A 43 0.46 13.90 6.16
N PHE A 44 0.00 14.84 5.33
CA PHE A 44 0.89 15.84 4.71
C PHE A 44 1.58 16.72 5.77
N GLU A 45 0.85 17.20 6.78
CA GLU A 45 1.39 18.04 7.85
C GLU A 45 2.49 17.34 8.66
N VAL A 46 2.36 16.02 8.90
CA VAL A 46 3.40 15.23 9.61
C VAL A 46 4.51 14.73 8.67
N GLY A 47 4.47 15.17 7.40
CA GLY A 47 5.53 14.93 6.43
C GLY A 47 5.33 13.70 5.55
N VAL A 48 4.19 12.99 5.59
CA VAL A 48 3.85 11.95 4.62
C VAL A 48 3.40 12.61 3.33
N ASN A 49 4.05 12.30 2.20
CA ASN A 49 3.67 12.83 0.89
C ASN A 49 3.11 11.78 -0.06
N PHE A 50 3.07 10.52 0.34
CA PHE A 50 2.70 9.41 -0.52
C PHE A 50 1.32 8.87 -0.12
N TYR A 51 0.42 8.77 -1.12
CA TYR A 51 -0.97 8.31 -0.96
C TYR A 51 -1.23 7.21 -1.98
N ASP A 52 -1.86 6.11 -1.53
CA ASP A 52 -2.17 4.94 -2.37
C ASP A 52 -3.67 4.67 -2.34
N THR A 53 -4.30 4.70 -3.51
CA THR A 53 -5.71 4.38 -3.74
C THR A 53 -5.87 3.34 -4.87
N ALA A 54 -7.09 3.10 -5.33
CA ALA A 54 -7.42 2.31 -6.50
C ALA A 54 -8.85 2.62 -6.98
N ASP A 55 -9.12 2.39 -8.25
CA ASP A 55 -10.44 2.40 -8.89
C ASP A 55 -11.44 1.49 -8.15
N ALA A 56 -11.00 0.29 -7.77
CA ALA A 56 -11.80 -0.72 -7.09
C ALA A 56 -12.14 -0.39 -5.62
N TYR A 57 -11.55 0.65 -5.03
CA TYR A 57 -11.83 0.98 -3.64
C TYR A 57 -13.14 1.76 -3.52
N GLY A 58 -14.23 1.03 -3.23
CA GLY A 58 -15.58 1.58 -3.19
C GLY A 58 -16.08 2.02 -4.57
N ASP A 59 -15.59 1.36 -5.62
CA ASP A 59 -16.00 1.59 -7.02
C ASP A 59 -15.84 3.07 -7.41
N GLY A 60 -14.62 3.59 -7.22
CA GLY A 60 -14.24 4.98 -7.48
C GLY A 60 -14.45 5.96 -6.32
N LEU A 61 -15.18 5.59 -5.26
CA LEU A 61 -15.40 6.45 -4.10
C LEU A 61 -14.08 6.91 -3.46
N SER A 62 -13.12 6.00 -3.32
CA SER A 62 -11.83 6.31 -2.70
C SER A 62 -11.09 7.38 -3.50
N GLU A 63 -11.04 7.29 -4.83
CA GLU A 63 -10.39 8.29 -5.68
C GLU A 63 -11.07 9.65 -5.57
N GLN A 64 -12.41 9.71 -5.51
CA GLN A 64 -13.15 10.96 -5.32
C GLN A 64 -12.81 11.62 -3.98
N VAL A 65 -12.77 10.85 -2.88
CA VAL A 65 -12.44 11.38 -1.55
C VAL A 65 -10.97 11.82 -1.47
N VAL A 66 -10.07 11.07 -2.10
CA VAL A 66 -8.64 11.42 -2.20
C VAL A 66 -8.47 12.72 -2.99
N GLY A 67 -9.13 12.86 -4.14
CA GLY A 67 -9.09 14.09 -4.95
C GLY A 67 -9.53 15.30 -4.14
N GLU A 68 -10.65 15.20 -3.42
CA GLU A 68 -11.15 16.29 -2.56
C GLU A 68 -10.19 16.60 -1.39
N ALA A 69 -9.56 15.58 -0.82
CA ALA A 69 -8.61 15.79 0.29
C ALA A 69 -7.35 16.52 -0.16
N LEU A 70 -6.82 16.14 -1.34
CA LEU A 70 -5.50 16.56 -1.80
C LEU A 70 -5.52 17.84 -2.65
N LYS A 71 -6.67 18.28 -3.16
CA LYS A 71 -6.76 19.45 -4.05
C LYS A 71 -6.25 20.77 -3.43
N GLU A 72 -6.25 20.89 -2.10
CA GLU A 72 -5.77 22.07 -1.38
C GLU A 72 -4.29 21.97 -0.99
N LEU A 73 -3.66 20.82 -1.27
CA LEU A 73 -2.23 20.60 -1.03
C LEU A 73 -1.41 20.97 -2.27
N PRO A 74 -0.15 21.40 -2.10
CA PRO A 74 0.73 21.65 -3.24
C PRO A 74 0.93 20.37 -4.05
N ARG A 75 0.39 20.31 -5.28
CA ARG A 75 0.34 19.10 -6.10
C ARG A 75 1.73 18.50 -6.36
N GLU A 76 2.71 19.34 -6.56
CA GLU A 76 4.10 18.96 -6.82
C GLU A 76 4.83 18.35 -5.61
N GLN A 77 4.26 18.53 -4.40
CA GLN A 77 4.79 17.94 -3.17
C GLN A 77 4.07 16.64 -2.78
N VAL A 78 3.03 16.27 -3.50
CA VAL A 78 2.24 15.05 -3.29
C VAL A 78 2.61 14.01 -4.32
N VAL A 79 2.83 12.78 -3.88
CA VAL A 79 2.93 11.59 -4.74
C VAL A 79 1.68 10.76 -4.58
N LEU A 80 0.94 10.58 -5.67
CA LEU A 80 -0.30 9.81 -5.69
C LEU A 80 -0.17 8.55 -6.53
N ALA A 81 -0.47 7.41 -5.92
CA ALA A 81 -0.61 6.14 -6.60
C ALA A 81 -2.08 5.74 -6.70
N THR A 82 -2.51 5.29 -7.88
CA THR A 82 -3.77 4.57 -8.05
C THR A 82 -3.56 3.34 -8.94
N LYS A 83 -4.60 2.54 -9.10
CA LYS A 83 -4.50 1.22 -9.75
C LYS A 83 -5.69 0.99 -10.65
N LEU A 84 -5.50 0.10 -11.64
CA LEU A 84 -6.54 -0.42 -12.52
C LEU A 84 -6.45 -1.93 -12.62
N TYR A 85 -7.58 -2.57 -12.86
CA TYR A 85 -7.65 -4.02 -13.10
C TYR A 85 -9.05 -4.49 -13.45
N HIS A 86 -10.07 -3.90 -12.80
CA HIS A 86 -11.45 -4.35 -12.94
C HIS A 86 -12.20 -3.48 -13.93
N HIS A 87 -12.70 -4.07 -14.99
CA HIS A 87 -13.72 -3.46 -15.84
C HIS A 87 -15.06 -3.51 -15.10
N PHE A 88 -15.65 -2.35 -14.82
CA PHE A 88 -16.89 -2.22 -14.06
C PHE A 88 -18.09 -2.10 -15.01
N TYR A 89 -19.15 -2.87 -14.74
CA TYR A 89 -20.40 -2.82 -15.49
C TYR A 89 -21.53 -2.19 -14.67
N PRO A 90 -22.53 -1.57 -15.36
CA PRO A 90 -23.63 -0.91 -14.66
C PRO A 90 -24.48 -1.80 -13.75
N ASP A 91 -24.50 -3.12 -14.01
CA ASP A 91 -25.20 -4.13 -13.23
C ASP A 91 -24.39 -4.61 -12.00
N GLY A 92 -23.19 -4.05 -11.80
CA GLY A 92 -22.32 -4.33 -10.66
C GLY A 92 -21.38 -5.53 -10.82
N HIS A 93 -21.45 -6.28 -11.93
CA HIS A 93 -20.42 -7.29 -12.18
C HIS A 93 -19.13 -6.64 -12.67
N ARG A 94 -18.03 -7.37 -12.57
CA ARG A 94 -16.70 -6.93 -13.01
C ARG A 94 -15.85 -8.12 -13.42
N HIS A 95 -14.91 -7.89 -14.32
CA HIS A 95 -13.89 -8.85 -14.72
C HIS A 95 -12.52 -8.18 -14.84
N PRO A 96 -11.42 -8.94 -14.82
CA PRO A 96 -10.10 -8.44 -15.17
C PRO A 96 -10.05 -7.86 -16.58
N ASP A 97 -9.46 -6.68 -16.73
CA ASP A 97 -9.22 -6.09 -18.05
C ASP A 97 -7.99 -5.17 -17.96
N LEU A 98 -6.88 -5.59 -18.59
CA LEU A 98 -5.70 -4.78 -18.80
C LEU A 98 -5.45 -4.50 -20.28
N SER A 99 -6.48 -4.65 -21.13
CA SER A 99 -6.37 -4.30 -22.55
C SER A 99 -5.92 -2.85 -22.71
N GLY A 100 -5.14 -2.57 -23.74
CA GLY A 100 -4.62 -1.24 -23.99
C GLY A 100 -5.72 -0.18 -24.17
N LYS A 101 -6.91 -0.60 -24.63
CA LYS A 101 -8.08 0.27 -24.68
C LYS A 101 -8.53 0.64 -23.25
N TYR A 102 -8.75 -0.37 -22.40
CA TYR A 102 -9.26 -0.16 -21.05
C TYR A 102 -8.25 0.60 -20.17
N VAL A 103 -6.96 0.28 -20.28
CA VAL A 103 -5.90 1.02 -19.58
C VAL A 103 -5.99 2.53 -19.81
N ARG A 104 -6.25 2.95 -21.04
CA ARG A 104 -6.39 4.39 -21.37
C ARG A 104 -7.70 4.97 -20.87
N GLU A 105 -8.81 4.28 -21.07
CA GLU A 105 -10.15 4.72 -20.64
C GLU A 105 -10.21 4.86 -19.11
N GLU A 106 -9.70 3.87 -18.38
CA GLU A 106 -9.70 3.88 -16.92
C GLU A 106 -8.73 4.93 -16.33
N CYS A 107 -7.59 5.19 -16.99
CA CYS A 107 -6.71 6.28 -16.59
C CYS A 107 -7.41 7.63 -16.64
N GLU A 108 -8.16 7.92 -17.73
CA GLU A 108 -8.94 9.15 -17.84
C GLU A 108 -10.05 9.22 -16.79
N ALA A 109 -10.74 8.10 -16.53
CA ALA A 109 -11.77 8.03 -15.51
C ALA A 109 -11.19 8.26 -14.10
N SER A 110 -10.03 7.67 -13.79
CA SER A 110 -9.29 7.89 -12.54
C SER A 110 -8.89 9.36 -12.39
N LEU A 111 -8.34 9.99 -13.43
CA LEU A 111 -7.97 11.41 -13.43
C LEU A 111 -9.20 12.31 -13.15
N GLN A 112 -10.36 11.99 -13.74
CA GLN A 112 -11.60 12.71 -13.50
C GLN A 112 -12.08 12.56 -12.05
N ARG A 113 -12.08 11.33 -11.48
CA ARG A 113 -12.49 11.09 -10.10
C ARG A 113 -11.53 11.76 -9.10
N LEU A 114 -10.24 11.74 -9.38
CA LEU A 114 -9.19 12.38 -8.59
C LEU A 114 -9.17 13.91 -8.74
N GLN A 115 -9.78 14.46 -9.79
CA GLN A 115 -9.72 15.89 -10.17
C GLN A 115 -8.27 16.37 -10.33
N MET A 116 -7.44 15.58 -11.01
CA MET A 116 -6.01 15.82 -11.22
C MET A 116 -5.64 15.69 -12.70
N ASP A 117 -4.59 16.43 -13.11
CA ASP A 117 -4.10 16.41 -14.49
C ASP A 117 -3.18 15.21 -14.78
N TYR A 118 -2.53 14.67 -13.73
CA TYR A 118 -1.64 13.51 -13.83
C TYR A 118 -1.64 12.66 -12.55
N ILE A 119 -1.29 11.40 -12.71
CA ILE A 119 -1.05 10.42 -11.64
C ILE A 119 0.46 10.20 -11.53
N ASP A 120 1.01 10.18 -10.30
CA ASP A 120 2.45 9.96 -10.12
C ASP A 120 2.84 8.51 -10.37
N LEU A 121 2.05 7.55 -9.85
CA LEU A 121 2.29 6.13 -10.02
C LEU A 121 0.98 5.40 -10.39
N TYR A 122 0.93 4.84 -11.61
CA TYR A 122 -0.22 4.08 -12.08
C TYR A 122 0.10 2.59 -12.13
N GLN A 123 -0.68 1.74 -11.48
CA GLN A 123 -0.31 0.35 -11.25
C GLN A 123 -1.34 -0.63 -11.80
N CYS A 124 -0.88 -1.71 -12.47
CA CYS A 124 -1.71 -2.89 -12.68
C CYS A 124 -1.98 -3.55 -11.32
N HIS A 125 -3.25 -3.57 -10.87
CA HIS A 125 -3.62 -4.04 -9.52
C HIS A 125 -3.38 -5.55 -9.33
N SER A 126 -3.52 -6.31 -10.42
CA SER A 126 -3.20 -7.74 -10.49
C SER A 126 -2.88 -8.11 -11.94
N PHE A 127 -2.36 -9.31 -12.14
CA PHE A 127 -2.08 -9.86 -13.47
C PHE A 127 -3.38 -10.27 -14.17
N ASP A 128 -3.54 -9.85 -15.43
CA ASP A 128 -4.62 -10.29 -16.30
C ASP A 128 -4.10 -11.39 -17.25
N PRO A 129 -4.55 -12.64 -17.09
CA PRO A 129 -4.08 -13.74 -17.92
C PRO A 129 -4.65 -13.74 -19.35
N LEU A 130 -5.63 -12.88 -19.64
CA LEU A 130 -6.30 -12.81 -20.94
C LEU A 130 -5.79 -11.69 -21.83
N THR A 131 -5.01 -10.75 -21.27
CA THR A 131 -4.42 -9.64 -22.02
C THR A 131 -2.93 -9.87 -22.25
N ASP A 132 -2.45 -9.63 -23.45
CA ASP A 132 -1.03 -9.66 -23.76
C ASP A 132 -0.32 -8.51 -23.03
N LEU A 133 0.77 -8.82 -22.31
CA LEU A 133 1.55 -7.83 -21.57
C LEU A 133 2.12 -6.72 -22.47
N SER A 134 2.42 -7.02 -23.74
CA SER A 134 2.89 -6.01 -24.68
C SER A 134 1.84 -4.95 -24.97
N GLU A 135 0.55 -5.33 -25.05
CA GLU A 135 -0.56 -4.40 -25.26
C GLU A 135 -0.77 -3.49 -24.05
N THR A 136 -0.77 -4.08 -22.83
CA THR A 136 -0.87 -3.33 -21.59
C THR A 136 0.28 -2.33 -21.46
N THR A 137 1.51 -2.79 -21.69
CA THR A 137 2.73 -1.98 -21.56
C THR A 137 2.76 -0.84 -22.58
N ASP A 138 2.42 -1.09 -23.85
CA ASP A 138 2.35 -0.05 -24.88
C ASP A 138 1.35 1.07 -24.50
N ALA A 139 0.23 0.69 -23.86
CA ALA A 139 -0.74 1.68 -23.40
C ALA A 139 -0.19 2.51 -22.21
N LEU A 140 0.49 1.88 -21.25
CA LEU A 140 1.13 2.56 -20.12
C LEU A 140 2.24 3.52 -20.59
N ASP A 141 3.08 3.10 -21.54
CA ASP A 141 4.12 3.93 -22.15
C ASP A 141 3.54 5.16 -22.87
N LYS A 142 2.42 4.97 -23.61
CA LYS A 142 1.72 6.08 -24.26
C LYS A 142 1.16 7.08 -23.23
N LEU A 143 0.61 6.60 -22.12
CA LEU A 143 0.14 7.46 -21.02
C LEU A 143 1.31 8.22 -20.35
N LYS A 144 2.44 7.55 -20.12
CA LYS A 144 3.67 8.17 -19.58
C LYS A 144 4.22 9.23 -20.53
N LYS A 145 4.29 8.92 -21.82
CA LYS A 145 4.72 9.87 -22.87
C LYS A 145 3.78 11.08 -23.02
N ALA A 146 2.49 10.87 -22.81
CA ALA A 146 1.48 11.95 -22.83
C ALA A 146 1.48 12.79 -21.54
N GLY A 147 2.27 12.44 -20.53
CA GLY A 147 2.33 13.13 -19.25
C GLY A 147 1.13 12.87 -18.33
N LYS A 148 0.29 11.90 -18.66
CA LYS A 148 -0.87 11.50 -17.84
C LYS A 148 -0.47 10.71 -16.59
N ILE A 149 0.64 9.96 -16.70
CA ILE A 149 1.26 9.25 -15.58
C ILE A 149 2.76 9.56 -15.58
N ARG A 150 3.40 9.58 -14.40
CA ARG A 150 4.85 9.81 -14.28
C ARG A 150 5.65 8.52 -14.28
N ALA A 151 5.12 7.51 -13.58
CA ALA A 151 5.69 6.17 -13.45
C ALA A 151 4.56 5.13 -13.51
N TYR A 152 4.89 3.89 -13.86
CA TYR A 152 3.95 2.79 -13.74
C TYR A 152 4.59 1.56 -13.09
N GLY A 153 3.74 0.67 -12.58
CA GLY A 153 4.18 -0.52 -11.90
C GLY A 153 3.10 -1.60 -11.85
N ALA A 154 3.35 -2.60 -11.05
CA ALA A 154 2.42 -3.69 -10.82
C ALA A 154 2.16 -3.92 -9.34
N SER A 155 1.05 -4.57 -9.02
CA SER A 155 0.73 -5.10 -7.71
C SER A 155 0.38 -6.59 -7.85
N ASN A 156 0.75 -7.40 -6.87
CA ASN A 156 0.43 -8.83 -6.83
C ASN A 156 0.97 -9.68 -8.01
N PHE A 157 1.99 -9.20 -8.72
CA PHE A 157 2.67 -10.01 -9.73
C PHE A 157 3.67 -10.96 -9.07
N THR A 158 3.79 -12.19 -9.59
CA THR A 158 4.89 -13.11 -9.24
C THR A 158 6.20 -12.67 -9.92
N VAL A 159 7.32 -13.30 -9.56
CA VAL A 159 8.62 -13.08 -10.21
C VAL A 159 8.53 -13.34 -11.72
N GLU A 160 7.86 -14.44 -12.12
CA GLU A 160 7.71 -14.83 -13.52
C GLU A 160 6.87 -13.80 -14.30
N GLN A 161 5.75 -13.34 -13.72
CA GLN A 161 4.89 -12.34 -14.33
C GLN A 161 5.59 -10.98 -14.46
N LEU A 162 6.30 -10.55 -13.41
CA LEU A 162 7.06 -9.31 -13.45
C LEU A 162 8.22 -9.37 -14.45
N ARG A 163 8.94 -10.48 -14.51
CA ARG A 163 10.00 -10.72 -15.50
C ARG A 163 9.45 -10.68 -16.93
N ALA A 164 8.29 -11.30 -17.16
CA ALA A 164 7.64 -11.26 -18.47
C ALA A 164 7.22 -9.82 -18.85
N ALA A 165 6.69 -9.05 -17.89
CA ALA A 165 6.29 -7.66 -18.11
C ALA A 165 7.49 -6.75 -18.44
N LEU A 166 8.62 -6.96 -17.75
CA LEU A 166 9.87 -6.22 -17.99
C LEU A 166 10.48 -6.45 -19.38
N ALA A 167 10.11 -7.51 -20.08
CA ALA A 167 10.53 -7.70 -21.47
C ALA A 167 9.88 -6.71 -22.45
N PHE A 168 8.80 -6.03 -22.04
CA PHE A 168 8.04 -5.12 -22.89
C PHE A 168 8.16 -3.65 -22.45
N GLY A 169 8.51 -3.36 -21.19
CA GLY A 169 8.69 -1.98 -20.71
C GLY A 169 9.16 -1.85 -19.27
N ASP A 170 9.24 -0.61 -18.81
CA ASP A 170 9.85 -0.24 -17.55
C ASP A 170 8.82 -0.21 -16.41
N TYR A 171 8.51 -1.39 -15.86
CA TYR A 171 7.73 -1.46 -14.60
C TYR A 171 8.60 -0.98 -13.44
N ASP A 172 8.41 0.28 -13.05
CA ASP A 172 9.27 0.99 -12.09
C ASP A 172 9.09 0.49 -10.64
N THR A 173 7.91 -0.08 -10.32
CA THR A 173 7.55 -0.47 -8.96
C THR A 173 6.80 -1.79 -8.90
N LEU A 174 6.89 -2.45 -7.72
CA LEU A 174 6.03 -3.57 -7.36
C LEU A 174 5.37 -3.32 -6.00
N GLN A 175 4.05 -3.57 -5.91
CA GLN A 175 3.29 -3.49 -4.67
C GLN A 175 2.84 -4.89 -4.21
N PRO A 176 3.64 -5.64 -3.43
CA PRO A 176 3.28 -6.94 -2.90
C PRO A 176 2.69 -6.84 -1.50
N ARG A 177 1.96 -7.89 -1.09
CA ARG A 177 1.56 -8.10 0.29
C ARG A 177 2.76 -8.54 1.14
N TYR A 178 2.95 -7.87 2.29
CA TYR A 178 3.99 -8.24 3.23
C TYR A 178 3.69 -7.74 4.63
N ASN A 179 4.00 -8.53 5.62
CA ASN A 179 4.06 -8.19 7.04
C ASN A 179 4.92 -9.24 7.77
N LEU A 180 5.22 -8.99 9.05
CA LEU A 180 6.06 -9.88 9.85
C LEU A 180 5.41 -11.24 10.23
N LEU A 181 4.21 -11.55 9.74
CA LEU A 181 3.58 -12.89 9.80
C LEU A 181 3.57 -13.57 8.43
N GLU A 182 3.82 -12.84 7.35
CA GLU A 182 3.75 -13.31 5.96
C GLU A 182 4.98 -12.78 5.21
N THR A 183 6.08 -13.50 5.31
CA THR A 183 7.41 -13.08 4.84
C THR A 183 7.89 -13.84 3.59
N GLN A 184 7.01 -14.60 2.92
CA GLN A 184 7.37 -15.52 1.83
C GLN A 184 8.09 -14.83 0.68
N ILE A 185 7.74 -13.58 0.38
CA ILE A 185 8.34 -12.79 -0.71
C ILE A 185 9.83 -12.44 -0.47
N GLU A 186 10.36 -12.65 0.75
CA GLU A 186 11.79 -12.45 1.05
C GLU A 186 12.69 -13.46 0.34
N LYS A 187 12.13 -14.60 -0.08
CA LYS A 187 12.90 -15.70 -0.67
C LYS A 187 13.31 -15.43 -2.13
N ASP A 188 12.45 -14.79 -2.88
CA ASP A 188 12.59 -14.63 -4.33
C ASP A 188 12.19 -13.23 -4.84
N LEU A 189 10.99 -12.77 -4.51
CA LEU A 189 10.41 -11.56 -5.10
C LEU A 189 11.17 -10.28 -4.68
N LEU A 190 11.50 -10.13 -3.40
CA LEU A 190 12.29 -8.98 -2.93
C LEU A 190 13.71 -8.97 -3.49
N PRO A 191 14.48 -10.09 -3.49
CA PRO A 191 15.77 -10.16 -4.16
C PRO A 191 15.69 -9.83 -5.66
N PHE A 192 14.66 -10.33 -6.35
CA PHE A 192 14.44 -10.03 -7.77
C PHE A 192 14.19 -8.52 -7.99
N CYS A 193 13.27 -7.92 -7.24
CA CYS A 193 13.02 -6.47 -7.34
C CYS A 193 14.30 -5.65 -7.10
N ARG A 194 15.12 -6.05 -6.13
CA ARG A 194 16.39 -5.39 -5.84
C ARG A 194 17.39 -5.50 -6.99
N SER A 195 17.48 -6.67 -7.66
CA SER A 195 18.40 -6.85 -8.80
C SER A 195 18.01 -6.01 -10.02
N GLU A 196 16.72 -5.71 -10.17
CA GLU A 196 16.17 -4.92 -11.27
C GLU A 196 15.96 -3.42 -10.92
N ASP A 197 16.40 -2.97 -9.73
CA ASP A 197 16.18 -1.61 -9.20
C ASP A 197 14.68 -1.20 -9.18
N ILE A 198 13.79 -2.18 -8.92
CA ILE A 198 12.35 -1.97 -8.82
C ILE A 198 12.00 -1.49 -7.42
N GLY A 199 11.29 -0.37 -7.34
CA GLY A 199 10.79 0.17 -6.07
C GLY A 199 9.72 -0.73 -5.45
N VAL A 200 9.94 -1.17 -4.19
CA VAL A 200 8.98 -2.05 -3.49
C VAL A 200 8.20 -1.25 -2.46
N LEU A 201 6.86 -1.25 -2.59
CA LEU A 201 5.94 -0.66 -1.63
C LEU A 201 5.01 -1.75 -1.10
N VAL A 202 5.18 -2.12 0.17
CA VAL A 202 4.45 -3.27 0.73
C VAL A 202 3.11 -2.85 1.32
N TYR A 203 2.05 -3.59 1.00
CA TYR A 203 0.74 -3.36 1.61
C TYR A 203 0.43 -4.35 2.74
N SER A 204 -0.50 -3.99 3.62
CA SER A 204 -0.88 -4.73 4.83
C SER A 204 0.26 -4.95 5.85
N PRO A 205 1.17 -4.00 6.11
CA PRO A 205 2.29 -4.18 7.04
C PRO A 205 1.82 -4.44 8.47
N LEU A 206 0.64 -3.97 8.86
CA LEU A 206 0.03 -4.15 10.18
C LEU A 206 -1.03 -5.26 10.24
N TYR A 207 -1.15 -6.08 9.18
CA TYR A 207 -2.10 -7.21 9.09
C TYR A 207 -3.50 -6.84 9.60
N HIS A 208 -4.17 -5.87 8.95
CA HIS A 208 -5.52 -5.38 9.33
C HIS A 208 -5.63 -4.91 10.80
N GLY A 209 -4.52 -4.43 11.36
CA GLY A 209 -4.43 -3.94 12.72
C GLY A 209 -4.03 -4.99 13.77
N LEU A 210 -3.83 -6.26 13.39
CA LEU A 210 -3.40 -7.32 14.32
C LEU A 210 -2.04 -6.99 14.95
N LEU A 211 -1.12 -6.44 14.17
CA LEU A 211 0.25 -6.14 14.58
C LEU A 211 0.41 -4.79 15.31
N THR A 212 -0.69 -4.13 15.71
CA THR A 212 -0.62 -2.85 16.45
C THR A 212 -0.57 -3.01 17.96
N GLY A 213 -0.83 -4.22 18.48
CA GLY A 213 -0.91 -4.48 19.92
C GLY A 213 -2.22 -4.04 20.60
N LYS A 214 -3.19 -3.50 19.84
CA LYS A 214 -4.47 -3.01 20.40
C LYS A 214 -5.44 -4.12 20.78
N PHE A 215 -5.28 -5.33 20.23
CA PHE A 215 -6.16 -6.47 20.49
C PHE A 215 -5.65 -7.32 21.65
N ASP A 216 -6.58 -7.88 22.44
CA ASP A 216 -6.26 -8.85 23.50
C ASP A 216 -6.64 -10.30 23.13
N GLY A 217 -7.34 -10.49 22.02
CA GLY A 217 -7.76 -11.78 21.52
C GLY A 217 -9.20 -12.18 21.90
N THR A 218 -9.96 -11.26 22.51
CA THR A 218 -11.38 -11.46 22.88
C THR A 218 -12.34 -10.75 21.93
N GLU A 219 -11.81 -9.88 21.03
CA GLU A 219 -12.64 -9.09 20.14
C GLU A 219 -13.33 -9.92 19.07
N THR A 220 -14.52 -9.47 18.69
CA THR A 220 -15.27 -9.97 17.55
C THR A 220 -15.35 -8.89 16.46
N PHE A 221 -15.44 -9.30 15.21
CA PHE A 221 -15.39 -8.39 14.07
C PHE A 221 -16.63 -8.53 13.20
N GLY A 222 -17.18 -7.39 12.76
CA GLY A 222 -18.28 -7.31 11.79
C GLY A 222 -17.84 -6.90 10.38
N ASP A 223 -16.52 -6.94 10.10
CA ASP A 223 -15.91 -6.58 8.82
C ASP A 223 -15.07 -7.74 8.25
N LEU A 224 -14.28 -7.47 7.21
CA LEU A 224 -13.44 -8.48 6.53
C LEU A 224 -12.60 -9.37 7.47
N ARG A 225 -12.35 -8.95 8.71
CA ARG A 225 -11.58 -9.71 9.70
C ARG A 225 -12.34 -10.91 10.23
N ALA A 226 -13.70 -10.84 10.22
CA ALA A 226 -14.55 -11.94 10.67
C ALA A 226 -14.31 -13.24 9.90
N ASP A 227 -13.86 -13.16 8.65
CA ASP A 227 -13.65 -14.32 7.78
C ASP A 227 -12.19 -14.79 7.70
N ARG A 228 -11.29 -14.22 8.55
CA ARG A 228 -9.87 -14.56 8.52
C ARG A 228 -9.48 -15.39 9.74
N ASP A 229 -8.80 -16.51 9.51
CA ASP A 229 -8.37 -17.45 10.55
C ASP A 229 -7.52 -16.81 11.65
N ASN A 230 -6.67 -15.83 11.29
CA ASN A 230 -5.81 -15.12 12.24
C ASN A 230 -6.60 -14.19 13.19
N PHE A 231 -7.92 -14.03 13.00
CA PHE A 231 -8.81 -13.23 13.84
C PHE A 231 -9.86 -14.08 14.54
N ARG A 232 -9.65 -15.40 14.65
CA ARG A 232 -10.60 -16.35 15.26
C ARG A 232 -9.93 -17.26 16.29
N GLY A 233 -10.67 -17.58 17.34
CA GLY A 233 -10.34 -18.61 18.31
C GLY A 233 -8.98 -18.47 18.97
N ASP A 234 -8.37 -19.59 19.30
CA ASP A 234 -7.09 -19.62 20.04
C ASP A 234 -5.91 -19.09 19.23
N ARG A 235 -5.98 -19.15 17.90
CA ARG A 235 -4.97 -18.56 17.02
C ARG A 235 -4.93 -17.04 17.15
N PHE A 236 -6.09 -16.41 17.21
CA PHE A 236 -6.18 -14.96 17.44
C PHE A 236 -5.64 -14.57 18.81
N LYS A 237 -6.02 -15.30 19.86
CA LYS A 237 -5.52 -15.07 21.22
C LYS A 237 -4.00 -15.19 21.31
N ASP A 238 -3.42 -16.24 20.70
CA ASP A 238 -1.97 -16.44 20.71
C ASP A 238 -1.26 -15.30 19.96
N LEU A 239 -1.71 -14.94 18.77
CA LEU A 239 -1.12 -13.84 17.99
C LEU A 239 -1.23 -12.51 18.72
N ALA A 240 -2.39 -12.16 19.30
CA ALA A 240 -2.58 -10.94 20.07
C ALA A 240 -1.64 -10.90 21.29
N ARG A 241 -1.49 -12.01 22.03
CA ARG A 241 -0.56 -12.14 23.16
C ARG A 241 0.89 -11.92 22.71
N ARG A 242 1.33 -12.56 21.61
CA ARG A 242 2.68 -12.42 21.05
C ARG A 242 2.97 -10.98 20.63
N VAL A 243 2.04 -10.33 19.94
CA VAL A 243 2.19 -8.91 19.56
C VAL A 243 2.30 -8.01 20.79
N ARG A 244 1.43 -8.19 21.78
CA ARG A 244 1.46 -7.40 23.02
C ARG A 244 2.74 -7.62 23.83
N SER A 245 3.36 -8.79 23.75
CA SER A 245 4.65 -9.05 24.40
C SER A 245 5.81 -8.21 23.83
N LEU A 246 5.63 -7.52 22.70
CA LEU A 246 6.59 -6.57 22.15
C LEU A 246 6.58 -5.20 22.89
N ALA A 247 5.62 -4.94 23.77
CA ALA A 247 5.48 -3.63 24.45
C ALA A 247 6.74 -3.19 25.23
N PRO A 248 7.44 -4.05 26.00
CA PRO A 248 8.67 -3.64 26.66
C PRO A 248 9.77 -3.23 25.68
N LEU A 249 9.86 -3.94 24.52
CA LEU A 249 10.83 -3.62 23.48
C LEU A 249 10.48 -2.31 22.79
N ALA A 250 9.22 -2.09 22.43
CA ALA A 250 8.76 -0.81 21.89
C ALA A 250 9.09 0.35 22.82
N LYS A 251 8.83 0.17 24.14
CA LYS A 251 9.16 1.15 25.17
C LYS A 251 10.67 1.44 25.26
N LYS A 252 11.54 0.42 25.11
CA LYS A 252 13.02 0.59 25.09
C LYS A 252 13.44 1.65 24.07
N TYR A 253 12.75 1.70 22.91
CA TYR A 253 13.05 2.64 21.83
C TYR A 253 12.14 3.89 21.82
N GLY A 254 11.30 4.09 22.84
CA GLY A 254 10.34 5.20 22.88
C GLY A 254 9.34 5.14 21.73
N MET A 255 8.91 3.93 21.35
CA MET A 255 7.97 3.67 20.27
C MET A 255 6.68 3.03 20.78
N THR A 256 5.60 3.18 20.00
CA THR A 256 4.44 2.28 20.08
C THR A 256 4.76 0.93 19.43
N ILE A 257 3.93 -0.10 19.67
CA ILE A 257 4.08 -1.38 18.95
C ILE A 257 3.86 -1.17 17.44
N THR A 258 2.93 -0.32 17.03
CA THR A 258 2.72 0.07 15.62
C THR A 258 4.00 0.59 14.99
N GLN A 259 4.64 1.56 15.65
CA GLN A 259 5.89 2.16 15.18
C GLN A 259 7.02 1.14 15.12
N LEU A 260 7.15 0.27 16.13
CA LEU A 260 8.15 -0.78 16.15
C LEU A 260 7.99 -1.74 14.96
N VAL A 261 6.78 -2.21 14.68
CA VAL A 261 6.49 -3.13 13.57
C VAL A 261 6.77 -2.48 12.21
N ILE A 262 6.36 -1.22 12.03
CA ILE A 262 6.64 -0.48 10.78
C ILE A 262 8.15 -0.25 10.64
N ALA A 263 8.85 0.17 11.70
CA ALA A 263 10.30 0.40 11.68
C ALA A 263 11.05 -0.89 11.31
N VAL A 264 10.69 -2.03 11.93
CA VAL A 264 11.27 -3.36 11.59
C VAL A 264 11.00 -3.73 10.13
N THR A 265 9.82 -3.46 9.63
CA THR A 265 9.48 -3.67 8.20
C THR A 265 10.40 -2.85 7.28
N LEU A 266 10.58 -1.57 7.60
CA LEU A 266 11.38 -0.62 6.81
C LEU A 266 12.90 -0.80 6.99
N MET A 267 13.36 -1.57 7.96
CA MET A 267 14.78 -1.91 8.09
C MET A 267 15.27 -2.88 7.01
N SER A 268 14.38 -3.56 6.29
CA SER A 268 14.76 -4.34 5.11
C SER A 268 15.23 -3.40 3.99
N PRO A 269 16.47 -3.52 3.50
CA PRO A 269 16.98 -2.66 2.42
C PRO A 269 16.32 -2.96 1.05
N MET A 270 15.41 -3.94 1.00
CA MET A 270 14.64 -4.32 -0.19
C MET A 270 13.21 -3.76 -0.16
N ILE A 271 12.79 -3.14 0.94
CA ILE A 271 11.47 -2.52 1.09
C ILE A 271 11.66 -1.01 1.19
N HIS A 272 11.08 -0.29 0.22
CA HIS A 272 11.17 1.17 0.16
C HIS A 272 10.07 1.84 0.98
N CYS A 273 8.86 1.31 0.93
CA CYS A 273 7.71 1.96 1.55
C CYS A 273 6.73 0.97 2.15
N ALA A 274 6.11 1.34 3.27
CA ALA A 274 5.01 0.62 3.92
C ALA A 274 3.69 1.37 3.74
N ILE A 275 2.72 0.77 3.04
CA ILE A 275 1.37 1.32 2.84
C ILE A 275 0.53 0.96 4.06
N VAL A 276 0.25 1.95 4.88
CA VAL A 276 -0.52 1.79 6.12
C VAL A 276 -1.95 2.26 5.92
N GLY A 277 -2.91 1.37 6.16
CA GLY A 277 -4.33 1.71 6.12
C GLY A 277 -4.74 2.56 7.31
N ILE A 278 -5.31 3.74 7.05
CA ILE A 278 -5.61 4.78 8.02
C ILE A 278 -7.11 5.07 8.06
N LYS A 279 -7.66 5.29 9.26
CA LYS A 279 -9.06 5.66 9.49
C LYS A 279 -9.25 7.01 10.20
N ASN A 280 -8.22 7.56 10.81
CA ASN A 280 -8.26 8.84 11.53
C ASN A 280 -6.87 9.49 11.63
N PRO A 281 -6.79 10.79 12.03
CA PRO A 281 -5.54 11.51 12.13
C PRO A 281 -4.52 10.87 13.10
N GLU A 282 -4.97 10.33 14.23
CA GLU A 282 -4.09 9.74 15.25
C GLU A 282 -3.34 8.52 14.73
N GLN A 283 -3.97 7.74 13.85
CA GLN A 283 -3.34 6.57 13.24
C GLN A 283 -2.22 6.94 12.27
N ILE A 284 -2.37 8.02 11.51
CA ILE A 284 -1.29 8.44 10.59
C ILE A 284 -0.16 9.12 11.37
N GLU A 285 -0.44 9.85 12.44
CA GLU A 285 0.60 10.38 13.33
C GLU A 285 1.42 9.26 13.95
N ASP A 286 0.75 8.21 14.47
CA ASP A 286 1.44 7.04 15.03
C ASP A 286 2.29 6.34 13.96
N ALA A 287 1.72 6.04 12.80
CA ALA A 287 2.47 5.38 11.71
C ALA A 287 3.67 6.21 11.22
N ALA A 288 3.49 7.53 11.05
CA ALA A 288 4.54 8.44 10.62
C ALA A 288 5.69 8.53 11.62
N GLY A 289 5.41 8.32 12.90
CA GLY A 289 6.41 8.26 13.97
C GLY A 289 7.41 7.10 13.86
N ALA A 290 7.17 6.13 12.98
CA ALA A 290 8.12 5.05 12.67
C ALA A 290 9.25 5.49 11.71
N CYS A 291 9.03 6.55 10.92
CA CYS A 291 9.98 6.99 9.90
C CYS A 291 11.29 7.49 10.52
N GLY A 292 12.42 7.05 9.94
CA GLY A 292 13.75 7.39 10.44
C GLY A 292 14.12 6.69 11.75
N ARG A 293 13.29 5.76 12.23
CA ARG A 293 13.58 4.96 13.42
C ARG A 293 14.28 3.66 13.02
N ALA A 294 15.29 3.29 13.81
CA ALA A 294 15.97 2.01 13.72
C ALA A 294 16.09 1.40 15.11
N ILE A 295 16.23 0.09 15.16
CA ILE A 295 16.49 -0.67 16.38
C ILE A 295 17.76 -1.51 16.18
N ASP A 296 18.33 -2.00 17.27
CA ASP A 296 19.51 -2.87 17.23
C ASP A 296 19.21 -4.16 16.47
N ARG A 297 20.25 -4.71 15.81
CA ARG A 297 20.14 -5.93 15.02
C ARG A 297 19.62 -7.13 15.84
N GLU A 298 20.01 -7.25 17.09
CA GLU A 298 19.55 -8.32 17.98
C GLU A 298 18.03 -8.19 18.23
N ASP A 299 17.57 -6.98 18.52
CA ASP A 299 16.16 -6.67 18.76
C ASP A 299 15.31 -6.84 17.49
N TYR A 300 15.85 -6.51 16.32
CA TYR A 300 15.22 -6.81 15.02
C TYR A 300 14.87 -8.30 14.91
N PHE A 301 15.85 -9.17 15.18
CA PHE A 301 15.59 -10.62 15.13
C PHE A 301 14.71 -11.10 16.30
N ALA A 302 14.75 -10.43 17.47
CA ALA A 302 13.86 -10.76 18.57
C ALA A 302 12.39 -10.49 18.20
N VAL A 303 12.08 -9.36 17.55
CA VAL A 303 10.72 -9.05 17.05
C VAL A 303 10.29 -10.14 16.07
N ARG A 304 11.13 -10.46 15.10
CA ARG A 304 10.82 -11.49 14.09
C ARG A 304 10.55 -12.85 14.72
N ARG A 305 11.41 -13.33 15.58
CA ARG A 305 11.19 -14.60 16.33
C ARG A 305 9.89 -14.58 17.12
N THR A 306 9.58 -13.49 17.79
CA THR A 306 8.35 -13.35 18.57
C THR A 306 7.12 -13.48 17.66
N LEU A 307 7.17 -12.97 16.44
CA LEU A 307 6.07 -13.05 15.46
C LEU A 307 6.11 -14.34 14.62
N GLY A 308 7.23 -15.08 14.59
CA GLY A 308 7.37 -16.34 13.85
C GLY A 308 7.84 -16.16 12.42
N SER A 309 8.63 -15.12 12.17
CA SER A 309 9.21 -14.80 10.85
C SER A 309 10.74 -14.89 10.85
#